data_cd944f0d4d6ed3dce290749d03da0d98
#
_entry.id   cd944f0d4d6ed3dce290749d03da0d98
#
_cell.length_a   1.000
_cell.length_b   1.000
_cell.length_c   1.000
_cell.angle_alpha   90.00
_cell.angle_beta   90.00
_cell.angle_gamma   90.00
#
_symmetry.space_group_name_H-M   'P 1'
#
loop_
_entity.id
_entity.type
_entity.pdbx_description
1 polymer ?
#
loop_
_entity_poly.entity_id
_entity_poly.type
_entity_poly.pdbx_seq_one_letter_code
_entity_poly.pdbx_strand_id
1 'polypeptide(L)'
;LHAMRIAGELKHYIPLALKVVDQTERRVVQGESVPAVEKIVSIFEEHTDIIRKDRRDTYYGHKICLTGGASNLILDCQILEGNPADSELTGTMFDRQKDIYGRYPLKASLDGGFASKVNLKSAKGKGIKDVCFAKGRGLEIQEMCRSSYVYKVLRRFRAGIESGISWLKRSLGLDRCSWKGFESFKSYVWSAIVSANLLTMARVQLSKQ
;
A
#
# COMPACT_ATOMS: atom_id res chain seq x y z
N LEU A 1 -6.10 -9.62 40.83
CA LEU A 1 -6.41 -9.26 39.42
C LEU A 1 -5.76 -7.94 38.98
N HIS A 2 -5.91 -6.81 39.74
CA HIS A 2 -5.36 -5.51 39.34
C HIS A 2 -3.83 -5.49 39.34
N ALA A 3 -3.17 -6.02 40.38
CA ALA A 3 -1.70 -6.11 40.45
C ALA A 3 -1.11 -6.99 39.32
N MET A 4 -1.77 -8.09 38.98
CA MET A 4 -1.34 -8.95 37.87
C MET A 4 -1.43 -8.26 36.52
N ARG A 5 -2.48 -7.43 36.31
CA ARG A 5 -2.62 -6.62 35.10
C ARG A 5 -1.47 -5.61 35.00
N ILE A 6 -1.21 -4.85 36.06
CA ILE A 6 -0.10 -3.88 36.12
C ILE A 6 1.24 -4.56 35.87
N ALA A 7 1.48 -5.70 36.51
CA ALA A 7 2.72 -6.47 36.30
C ALA A 7 2.86 -6.92 34.83
N GLY A 8 1.78 -7.33 34.19
CA GLY A 8 1.77 -7.66 32.77
C GLY A 8 2.09 -6.45 31.88
N GLU A 9 1.46 -5.31 32.14
CA GLU A 9 1.73 -4.06 31.43
C GLU A 9 3.19 -3.61 31.58
N LEU A 10 3.72 -3.65 32.80
CA LEU A 10 5.13 -3.30 33.05
C LEU A 10 6.08 -4.26 32.32
N LYS A 11 5.81 -5.56 32.38
CA LYS A 11 6.61 -6.58 31.68
C LYS A 11 6.62 -6.34 30.17
N HIS A 12 5.55 -5.82 29.60
CA HIS A 12 5.43 -5.48 28.19
C HIS A 12 6.15 -4.17 27.84
N TYR A 13 5.88 -3.08 28.57
CA TYR A 13 6.38 -1.75 28.19
C TYR A 13 7.82 -1.47 28.60
N ILE A 14 8.36 -2.09 29.68
CA ILE A 14 9.74 -1.86 30.10
C ILE A 14 10.75 -2.19 28.99
N PRO A 15 10.70 -3.38 28.33
CA PRO A 15 11.63 -3.68 27.23
C PRO A 15 11.53 -2.69 26.07
N LEU A 16 10.32 -2.21 25.74
CA LEU A 16 10.10 -1.25 24.68
C LEU A 16 10.70 0.11 25.04
N ALA A 17 10.51 0.55 26.27
CA ALA A 17 11.10 1.80 26.78
C ALA A 17 12.64 1.73 26.76
N LEU A 18 13.23 0.62 27.20
CA LEU A 18 14.67 0.41 27.13
C LEU A 18 15.20 0.46 25.69
N LYS A 19 14.46 -0.13 24.74
CA LYS A 19 14.81 -0.05 23.32
C LYS A 19 14.76 1.38 22.78
N VAL A 20 13.79 2.20 23.21
CA VAL A 20 13.73 3.62 22.86
C VAL A 20 14.91 4.39 23.45
N VAL A 21 15.32 4.09 24.67
CA VAL A 21 16.51 4.68 25.30
C VAL A 21 17.76 4.32 24.50
N ASP A 22 17.99 3.04 24.21
CA ASP A 22 19.14 2.57 23.43
C ASP A 22 19.22 3.25 22.05
N GLN A 23 18.13 3.24 21.27
CA GLN A 23 18.13 3.87 19.94
C GLN A 23 18.36 5.39 20.02
N THR A 24 17.95 6.04 21.11
CA THR A 24 18.16 7.47 21.33
C THR A 24 19.61 7.76 21.68
N GLU A 25 20.19 6.98 22.59
CA GLU A 25 21.59 7.08 22.96
C GLU A 25 22.52 6.88 21.77
N ARG A 26 22.33 5.79 21.02
CA ARG A 26 23.09 5.51 19.79
C ARG A 26 23.01 6.64 18.78
N ARG A 27 21.79 7.17 18.55
CA ARG A 27 21.56 8.19 17.53
C ARG A 27 22.02 9.57 17.96
N VAL A 28 21.69 9.99 19.19
CA VAL A 28 21.86 11.39 19.64
C VAL A 28 23.21 11.60 20.31
N VAL A 29 23.64 10.65 21.15
CA VAL A 29 24.89 10.77 21.91
C VAL A 29 26.07 10.23 21.09
N GLN A 30 25.90 9.08 20.46
CA GLN A 30 27.00 8.41 19.74
C GLN A 30 27.05 8.78 18.25
N GLY A 31 26.02 9.46 17.72
CA GLY A 31 25.96 9.87 16.31
C GLY A 31 25.74 8.71 15.31
N GLU A 32 25.32 7.53 15.79
CA GLU A 32 25.08 6.38 14.94
C GLU A 32 23.85 6.52 14.03
N SER A 33 23.92 5.90 12.87
CA SER A 33 22.75 5.71 11.99
C SER A 33 22.02 4.42 12.36
N VAL A 34 21.07 4.48 13.29
CA VAL A 34 20.26 3.31 13.67
C VAL A 34 19.36 2.90 12.51
N PRO A 35 19.39 1.62 12.04
CA PRO A 35 18.54 1.11 10.97
C PRO A 35 17.03 1.23 11.30
N ALA A 36 16.21 1.45 10.27
CA ALA A 36 14.74 1.60 10.47
C ALA A 36 14.10 0.36 11.10
N VAL A 37 14.58 -0.83 10.77
CA VAL A 37 14.07 -2.12 11.31
C VAL A 37 14.37 -2.32 12.80
N GLU A 38 15.36 -1.60 13.35
CA GLU A 38 15.69 -1.64 14.76
C GLU A 38 14.90 -0.61 15.57
N LYS A 39 14.26 0.36 14.90
CA LYS A 39 13.59 1.47 15.57
C LYS A 39 12.17 1.12 15.99
N ILE A 40 11.81 1.57 17.18
CA ILE A 40 10.43 1.67 17.62
C ILE A 40 10.02 3.15 17.49
N VAL A 41 8.90 3.38 16.81
CA VAL A 41 8.32 4.73 16.64
C VAL A 41 7.38 5.06 17.78
N SER A 42 6.66 4.06 18.29
CA SER A 42 5.72 4.21 19.39
C SER A 42 5.73 2.94 20.24
N ILE A 43 5.85 3.08 21.55
CA ILE A 43 5.71 1.95 22.48
C ILE A 43 4.27 1.46 22.60
N PHE A 44 3.27 2.25 22.15
CA PHE A 44 1.86 1.91 22.20
C PHE A 44 1.36 1.29 20.88
N GLU A 45 2.06 1.53 19.78
CA GLU A 45 1.75 1.04 18.42
C GLU A 45 3.05 0.50 17.79
N GLU A 46 3.54 -0.60 18.36
CA GLU A 46 4.83 -1.21 17.99
C GLU A 46 4.92 -1.61 16.51
N HIS A 47 3.76 -1.94 15.94
CA HIS A 47 3.63 -2.32 14.54
C HIS A 47 3.85 -1.18 13.55
N THR A 48 4.00 0.06 14.05
CA THR A 48 4.11 1.25 13.18
C THR A 48 5.42 1.26 12.42
N ASP A 49 5.33 1.20 11.10
CA ASP A 49 6.48 1.29 10.20
C ASP A 49 6.93 2.73 9.96
N ILE A 50 8.21 2.87 9.62
CA ILE A 50 8.80 4.12 9.15
C ILE A 50 8.82 4.09 7.62
N ILE A 51 7.96 4.89 6.99
CA ILE A 51 7.84 4.97 5.54
C ILE A 51 8.55 6.24 5.06
N ARG A 52 9.65 6.06 4.35
CA ARG A 52 10.36 7.16 3.69
C ARG A 52 9.87 7.30 2.26
N LYS A 53 9.30 8.45 1.94
CA LYS A 53 8.92 8.81 0.58
C LYS A 53 9.86 9.90 0.11
N ASP A 54 10.65 9.57 -0.91
CA ASP A 54 11.74 10.41 -1.41
C ASP A 54 12.78 10.78 -0.31
N ARG A 55 13.53 11.87 -0.49
CA ARG A 55 14.58 12.27 0.47
C ARG A 55 14.07 13.13 1.62
N ARG A 56 12.84 13.62 1.57
CA ARG A 56 12.35 14.68 2.48
C ARG A 56 11.29 14.22 3.44
N ASP A 57 10.33 13.40 2.99
CA ASP A 57 9.15 13.10 3.79
C ASP A 57 9.26 11.74 4.49
N THR A 58 9.01 11.73 5.78
CA THR A 58 8.90 10.53 6.60
C THR A 58 7.47 10.43 7.13
N TYR A 59 6.82 9.31 6.88
CA TYR A 59 5.50 8.99 7.39
C TYR A 59 5.60 7.81 8.35
N TYR A 60 4.69 7.78 9.32
CA TYR A 60 4.58 6.72 10.31
C TYR A 60 3.24 6.01 10.10
N GLY A 61 3.26 4.70 9.93
CA GLY A 61 2.07 3.91 9.64
C GLY A 61 2.39 2.70 8.78
N HIS A 62 1.44 2.25 7.96
CA HIS A 62 1.62 1.13 7.06
C HIS A 62 1.42 1.53 5.61
N LYS A 63 2.25 0.96 4.74
CA LYS A 63 2.08 1.05 3.31
C LYS A 63 0.94 0.14 2.86
N ILE A 64 0.05 0.66 2.04
CA ILE A 64 -1.09 -0.07 1.49
C ILE A 64 -0.95 -0.13 -0.01
N CYS A 65 -1.07 -1.32 -0.59
CA CYS A 65 -1.13 -1.53 -2.02
C CYS A 65 -2.58 -1.83 -2.44
N LEU A 66 -3.15 -0.99 -3.29
CA LEU A 66 -4.53 -1.10 -3.76
C LEU A 66 -4.58 -1.53 -5.21
N THR A 67 -5.53 -2.41 -5.54
CA THR A 67 -5.88 -2.75 -6.91
C THR A 67 -7.29 -2.26 -7.22
N GLY A 68 -7.43 -1.45 -8.25
CA GLY A 68 -8.71 -0.96 -8.74
C GLY A 68 -9.12 -1.65 -10.05
N GLY A 69 -10.42 -1.79 -10.27
CA GLY A 69 -11.02 -2.32 -11.49
C GLY A 69 -11.57 -1.24 -12.43
N ALA A 70 -11.92 -1.63 -13.65
CA ALA A 70 -12.52 -0.73 -14.64
C ALA A 70 -13.89 -0.17 -14.20
N SER A 71 -14.53 -0.80 -13.24
CA SER A 71 -15.79 -0.34 -12.61
C SER A 71 -15.58 0.74 -11.52
N ASN A 72 -14.35 1.22 -11.33
CA ASN A 72 -13.94 2.08 -10.21
C ASN A 72 -14.09 1.44 -8.82
N LEU A 73 -14.32 0.13 -8.74
CA LEU A 73 -14.31 -0.62 -7.49
C LEU A 73 -12.86 -0.93 -7.11
N ILE A 74 -12.61 -0.94 -5.80
CA ILE A 74 -11.37 -1.47 -5.25
C ILE A 74 -11.52 -2.99 -5.20
N LEU A 75 -10.67 -3.69 -5.94
CA LEU A 75 -10.74 -5.13 -6.12
C LEU A 75 -9.93 -5.89 -5.07
N ASP A 76 -8.84 -5.30 -4.60
CA ASP A 76 -7.97 -5.88 -3.59
C ASP A 76 -7.21 -4.80 -2.82
N CYS A 77 -6.84 -5.13 -1.59
CA CYS A 77 -6.03 -4.31 -0.71
C CYS A 77 -5.04 -5.19 0.04
N GLN A 78 -3.77 -4.89 -0.09
CA GLN A 78 -2.73 -5.50 0.73
C GLN A 78 -2.12 -4.46 1.66
N ILE A 79 -2.20 -4.72 2.96
CA ILE A 79 -1.48 -3.98 3.99
C ILE A 79 -0.09 -4.62 4.08
N LEU A 80 0.94 -3.81 3.88
CA LEU A 80 2.31 -4.29 3.80
C LEU A 80 3.00 -4.14 5.15
N GLU A 81 3.90 -5.05 5.43
CA GLU A 81 4.83 -4.95 6.55
C GLU A 81 6.11 -4.27 6.06
N GLY A 82 6.60 -3.32 6.84
CA GLY A 82 7.75 -2.52 6.48
C GLY A 82 7.49 -1.58 5.28
N ASN A 83 8.54 -1.29 4.52
CA ASN A 83 8.45 -0.41 3.36
C ASN A 83 9.08 -1.06 2.11
N PRO A 84 8.52 -2.18 1.61
CA PRO A 84 9.04 -2.84 0.41
C PRO A 84 8.95 -1.91 -0.80
N ALA A 85 9.86 -2.09 -1.76
CA ALA A 85 9.81 -1.34 -3.01
C ALA A 85 8.57 -1.74 -3.84
N ASP A 86 7.95 -0.77 -4.51
CA ASP A 86 6.76 -1.05 -5.35
C ASP A 86 7.07 -2.09 -6.43
N SER A 87 8.28 -2.09 -6.96
CA SER A 87 8.71 -3.06 -7.97
C SER A 87 8.69 -4.52 -7.49
N GLU A 88 8.86 -4.76 -6.19
CA GLU A 88 8.83 -6.09 -5.58
C GLU A 88 7.39 -6.64 -5.46
N LEU A 89 6.40 -5.75 -5.42
CA LEU A 89 5.00 -6.11 -5.23
C LEU A 89 4.29 -6.54 -6.51
N THR A 90 4.84 -6.23 -7.69
CA THR A 90 4.16 -6.42 -8.98
C THR A 90 3.71 -7.86 -9.20
N GLY A 91 4.59 -8.82 -8.98
CA GLY A 91 4.28 -10.25 -9.14
C GLY A 91 3.20 -10.71 -8.20
N THR A 92 3.38 -10.42 -6.91
CA THR A 92 2.46 -10.78 -5.84
C THR A 92 1.06 -10.22 -6.07
N MET A 93 0.93 -8.95 -6.49
CA MET A 93 -0.38 -8.34 -6.74
C MET A 93 -1.10 -8.99 -7.93
N PHE A 94 -0.38 -9.41 -8.98
CA PHE A 94 -0.99 -10.16 -10.08
C PHE A 94 -1.42 -11.57 -9.65
N ASP A 95 -0.61 -12.26 -8.87
CA ASP A 95 -0.95 -13.60 -8.37
C ASP A 95 -2.18 -13.54 -7.45
N ARG A 96 -2.27 -12.55 -6.56
CA ARG A 96 -3.46 -12.30 -5.76
C ARG A 96 -4.71 -12.06 -6.62
N GLN A 97 -4.60 -11.31 -7.73
CA GLN A 97 -5.72 -11.13 -8.66
C GLN A 97 -6.17 -12.46 -9.27
N LYS A 98 -5.23 -13.35 -9.63
CA LYS A 98 -5.54 -14.68 -10.11
C LYS A 98 -6.22 -15.52 -9.03
N ASP A 99 -5.72 -15.48 -7.80
CA ASP A 99 -6.26 -16.27 -6.68
C ASP A 99 -7.69 -15.84 -6.33
N ILE A 100 -7.95 -14.51 -6.32
CA ILE A 100 -9.27 -13.96 -5.98
C ILE A 100 -10.28 -14.16 -7.13
N TYR A 101 -9.86 -13.94 -8.39
CA TYR A 101 -10.76 -13.87 -9.54
C TYR A 101 -10.60 -15.03 -10.53
N GLY A 102 -9.77 -16.02 -10.23
CA GLY A 102 -9.53 -17.21 -11.06
C GLY A 102 -8.71 -16.96 -12.32
N ARG A 103 -8.29 -15.72 -12.59
CA ARG A 103 -7.55 -15.34 -13.81
C ARG A 103 -6.69 -14.11 -13.63
N TYR A 104 -5.63 -14.01 -14.40
CA TYR A 104 -4.88 -12.78 -14.55
C TYR A 104 -5.66 -11.71 -15.32
N PRO A 105 -5.46 -10.41 -15.06
CA PRO A 105 -6.06 -9.34 -15.83
C PRO A 105 -5.53 -9.37 -17.28
N LEU A 106 -6.38 -9.06 -18.27
CA LEU A 106 -5.93 -8.96 -19.67
C LEU A 106 -5.06 -7.71 -19.90
N LYS A 107 -5.31 -6.66 -19.12
CA LYS A 107 -4.60 -5.37 -19.18
C LYS A 107 -4.37 -4.87 -17.77
N ALA A 108 -3.22 -4.25 -17.54
CA ALA A 108 -2.88 -3.67 -16.26
C ALA A 108 -2.25 -2.28 -16.43
N SER A 109 -2.51 -1.41 -15.48
CA SER A 109 -1.86 -0.11 -15.38
C SER A 109 -1.33 0.08 -13.96
N LEU A 110 -0.04 0.39 -13.86
CA LEU A 110 0.67 0.49 -12.59
C LEU A 110 1.39 1.83 -12.48
N ASP A 111 1.70 2.23 -11.26
CA ASP A 111 2.53 3.41 -11.02
C ASP A 111 3.96 3.21 -11.50
N GLY A 112 4.68 4.31 -11.72
CA GLY A 112 6.07 4.29 -12.15
C GLY A 112 7.02 3.62 -11.15
N GLY A 113 6.65 3.50 -9.87
CA GLY A 113 7.38 2.73 -8.86
C GLY A 113 7.47 1.23 -9.15
N PHE A 114 6.48 0.68 -9.84
CA PHE A 114 6.41 -0.73 -10.21
C PHE A 114 7.20 -1.06 -11.49
N ALA A 115 7.69 -0.05 -12.23
CA ALA A 115 8.29 -0.24 -13.55
C ALA A 115 9.67 -0.90 -13.44
N SER A 116 9.83 -2.06 -14.09
CA SER A 116 11.11 -2.71 -14.38
C SER A 116 10.98 -3.64 -15.59
N LYS A 117 12.07 -3.92 -16.28
CA LYS A 117 12.11 -4.91 -17.38
C LYS A 117 11.70 -6.30 -16.89
N VAL A 118 12.10 -6.67 -15.68
CA VAL A 118 11.76 -7.95 -15.04
C VAL A 118 10.26 -8.05 -14.83
N ASN A 119 9.64 -7.01 -14.26
CA ASN A 119 8.20 -6.97 -14.00
C ASN A 119 7.38 -7.00 -15.29
N LEU A 120 7.83 -6.27 -16.33
CA LEU A 120 7.17 -6.33 -17.63
C LEU A 120 7.22 -7.74 -18.21
N LYS A 121 8.40 -8.36 -18.22
CA LYS A 121 8.58 -9.73 -18.73
C LYS A 121 7.74 -10.74 -17.94
N SER A 122 7.74 -10.66 -16.62
CA SER A 122 6.92 -11.50 -15.74
C SER A 122 5.43 -11.36 -16.04
N ALA A 123 4.94 -10.12 -16.13
CA ALA A 123 3.53 -9.84 -16.44
C ALA A 123 3.13 -10.38 -17.82
N LYS A 124 3.98 -10.20 -18.83
CA LYS A 124 3.74 -10.77 -20.17
C LYS A 124 3.74 -12.30 -20.13
N GLY A 125 4.65 -12.93 -19.38
CA GLY A 125 4.68 -14.39 -19.17
C GLY A 125 3.42 -14.95 -18.49
N LYS A 126 2.74 -14.16 -17.65
CA LYS A 126 1.44 -14.47 -17.05
C LYS A 126 0.25 -14.28 -18.02
N GLY A 127 0.49 -13.89 -19.27
CA GLY A 127 -0.53 -13.68 -20.29
C GLY A 127 -1.20 -12.31 -20.27
N ILE A 128 -0.67 -11.34 -19.50
CA ILE A 128 -1.18 -9.97 -19.47
C ILE A 128 -0.74 -9.26 -20.76
N LYS A 129 -1.70 -8.99 -21.64
CA LYS A 129 -1.41 -8.51 -23.01
C LYS A 129 -0.87 -7.07 -23.06
N ASP A 130 -1.40 -6.20 -22.24
CA ASP A 130 -1.02 -4.79 -22.20
C ASP A 130 -0.70 -4.39 -20.74
N VAL A 131 0.53 -3.94 -20.50
CA VAL A 131 1.01 -3.51 -19.17
C VAL A 131 1.54 -2.09 -19.28
N CYS A 132 0.83 -1.13 -18.69
CA CYS A 132 1.22 0.27 -18.72
C CYS A 132 1.87 0.67 -17.39
N PHE A 133 3.09 1.14 -17.42
CA PHE A 133 3.70 1.84 -16.29
C PHE A 133 3.61 3.35 -16.52
N ALA A 134 3.25 4.12 -15.51
CA ALA A 134 3.07 5.56 -15.60
C ALA A 134 4.35 6.30 -16.04
N LYS A 135 5.49 5.80 -15.57
CA LYS A 135 6.83 6.21 -16.03
C LYS A 135 7.54 4.95 -16.51
N GLY A 136 7.87 4.92 -17.79
CA GLY A 136 8.42 3.71 -18.43
C GLY A 136 9.81 3.31 -17.94
N ARG A 137 10.58 4.22 -17.33
CA ARG A 137 11.95 3.95 -16.85
C ARG A 137 12.82 3.21 -17.88
N GLY A 138 12.80 3.67 -19.13
CA GLY A 138 13.54 3.05 -20.24
C GLY A 138 12.82 1.89 -20.92
N LEU A 139 11.53 1.69 -20.65
CA LEU A 139 10.67 0.75 -21.38
C LEU A 139 9.95 1.48 -22.52
N GLU A 140 9.98 0.88 -23.71
CA GLU A 140 9.29 1.41 -24.87
C GLU A 140 7.79 1.09 -24.83
N ILE A 141 6.99 1.97 -25.43
CA ILE A 141 5.52 1.79 -25.47
C ILE A 141 5.13 0.49 -26.16
N GLN A 142 5.86 0.11 -27.23
CA GLN A 142 5.64 -1.09 -28.01
C GLN A 142 5.91 -2.38 -27.18
N GLU A 143 6.84 -2.33 -26.23
CA GLU A 143 7.11 -3.43 -25.32
C GLU A 143 5.97 -3.59 -24.30
N MET A 144 5.43 -2.46 -23.83
CA MET A 144 4.38 -2.41 -22.82
C MET A 144 3.01 -2.75 -23.39
N CYS A 145 2.61 -2.10 -24.48
CA CYS A 145 1.26 -2.17 -25.05
C CYS A 145 1.31 -2.37 -26.55
N ARG A 146 0.32 -3.08 -27.10
CA ARG A 146 0.18 -3.34 -28.54
C ARG A 146 0.00 -2.09 -29.40
N SER A 147 -0.37 -0.95 -28.81
CA SER A 147 -0.47 0.34 -29.51
C SER A 147 -0.37 1.54 -28.56
N SER A 148 0.02 2.68 -29.12
CA SER A 148 0.04 3.95 -28.38
C SER A 148 -1.35 4.37 -27.91
N TYR A 149 -2.41 4.00 -28.61
CA TYR A 149 -3.79 4.24 -28.19
C TYR A 149 -4.10 3.49 -26.89
N VAL A 150 -3.83 2.19 -26.83
CA VAL A 150 -4.03 1.36 -25.62
C VAL A 150 -3.22 1.90 -24.45
N TYR A 151 -1.98 2.28 -24.68
CA TYR A 151 -1.14 2.91 -23.67
C TYR A 151 -1.78 4.20 -23.10
N LYS A 152 -2.29 5.09 -23.97
CA LYS A 152 -2.95 6.33 -23.54
C LYS A 152 -4.24 6.04 -22.73
N VAL A 153 -5.02 5.04 -23.11
CA VAL A 153 -6.24 4.61 -22.39
C VAL A 153 -5.87 4.11 -21.00
N LEU A 154 -4.85 3.25 -20.88
CA LEU A 154 -4.40 2.72 -19.60
C LEU A 154 -3.79 3.80 -18.68
N ARG A 155 -3.09 4.78 -19.24
CA ARG A 155 -2.62 5.94 -18.47
C ARG A 155 -3.77 6.77 -17.89
N ARG A 156 -4.83 6.99 -18.67
CA ARG A 156 -6.04 7.71 -18.18
C ARG A 156 -6.73 6.91 -17.09
N PHE A 157 -6.86 5.61 -17.26
CA PHE A 157 -7.42 4.72 -16.25
C PHE A 157 -6.65 4.84 -14.92
N ARG A 158 -5.33 4.86 -14.97
CA ARG A 158 -4.51 5.04 -13.77
C ARG A 158 -4.76 6.38 -13.08
N ALA A 159 -4.91 7.46 -13.83
CA ALA A 159 -5.24 8.77 -13.25
C ALA A 159 -6.56 8.73 -12.47
N GLY A 160 -7.54 7.95 -12.92
CA GLY A 160 -8.78 7.69 -12.18
C GLY A 160 -8.54 6.98 -10.84
N ILE A 161 -7.59 6.04 -10.79
CA ILE A 161 -7.22 5.35 -9.53
C ILE A 161 -6.60 6.34 -8.53
N GLU A 162 -5.74 7.27 -8.97
CA GLU A 162 -5.19 8.30 -8.09
C GLU A 162 -6.27 9.18 -7.47
N SER A 163 -7.28 9.55 -8.25
CA SER A 163 -8.45 10.27 -7.76
C SER A 163 -9.22 9.46 -6.73
N GLY A 164 -9.38 8.16 -6.95
CA GLY A 164 -9.99 7.22 -5.99
C GLY A 164 -9.21 7.15 -4.68
N ILE A 165 -7.88 7.05 -4.72
CA ILE A 165 -7.03 7.06 -3.52
C ILE A 165 -7.17 8.39 -2.77
N SER A 166 -7.18 9.51 -3.48
CA SER A 166 -7.39 10.83 -2.86
C SER A 166 -8.75 10.93 -2.18
N TRP A 167 -9.80 10.38 -2.79
CA TRP A 167 -11.14 10.33 -2.19
C TRP A 167 -11.19 9.43 -0.94
N LEU A 168 -10.57 8.25 -0.96
CA LEU A 168 -10.43 7.39 0.22
C LEU A 168 -9.79 8.12 1.38
N LYS A 169 -8.71 8.84 1.12
CA LYS A 169 -7.99 9.60 2.14
C LYS A 169 -8.83 10.74 2.71
N ARG A 170 -9.39 11.59 1.85
CA ARG A 170 -10.05 12.83 2.27
C ARG A 170 -11.47 12.62 2.80
N SER A 171 -12.23 11.70 2.20
CA SER A 171 -13.65 11.55 2.50
C SER A 171 -13.98 10.34 3.37
N LEU A 172 -13.11 9.31 3.35
CA LEU A 172 -13.32 8.07 4.12
C LEU A 172 -12.24 7.85 5.19
N GLY A 173 -11.43 8.88 5.45
CA GLY A 173 -10.49 8.92 6.56
C GLY A 173 -9.25 8.05 6.42
N LEU A 174 -8.96 7.46 5.26
CA LEU A 174 -7.82 6.55 5.07
C LEU A 174 -6.44 7.27 5.19
N ASP A 175 -6.43 8.57 5.38
CA ASP A 175 -5.21 9.34 5.60
C ASP A 175 -4.65 9.17 7.01
N ARG A 176 -5.51 8.99 8.02
CA ARG A 176 -5.11 8.87 9.42
C ARG A 176 -6.04 7.92 10.17
N CYS A 177 -5.49 6.80 10.64
CA CYS A 177 -6.20 5.91 11.54
C CYS A 177 -6.13 6.44 12.99
N SER A 178 -7.29 6.50 13.65
CA SER A 178 -7.39 6.81 15.08
C SER A 178 -7.67 5.57 15.95
N TRP A 179 -7.81 4.41 15.35
CA TRP A 179 -8.05 3.15 16.06
C TRP A 179 -6.72 2.56 16.52
N LYS A 180 -6.70 2.00 17.72
CA LYS A 180 -5.50 1.47 18.36
C LYS A 180 -5.31 -0.01 18.07
N GLY A 181 -4.06 -0.39 17.83
CA GLY A 181 -3.64 -1.77 17.57
C GLY A 181 -3.78 -2.20 16.10
N PHE A 182 -2.94 -3.12 15.69
CA PHE A 182 -2.81 -3.53 14.28
C PHE A 182 -4.08 -4.15 13.70
N GLU A 183 -4.78 -4.98 14.47
CA GLU A 183 -6.03 -5.61 14.01
C GLU A 183 -7.15 -4.55 13.81
N SER A 184 -7.21 -3.56 14.70
CA SER A 184 -8.12 -2.43 14.54
C SER A 184 -7.74 -1.57 13.33
N PHE A 185 -6.45 -1.37 13.10
CA PHE A 185 -5.97 -0.69 11.89
C PHE A 185 -6.40 -1.42 10.62
N LYS A 186 -6.25 -2.74 10.56
CA LYS A 186 -6.73 -3.56 9.43
C LYS A 186 -8.24 -3.38 9.21
N SER A 187 -9.00 -3.47 10.29
CA SER A 187 -10.46 -3.28 10.26
C SER A 187 -10.84 -1.88 9.77
N TYR A 188 -10.11 -0.86 10.20
CA TYR A 188 -10.30 0.52 9.74
C TYR A 188 -10.07 0.66 8.23
N VAL A 189 -8.98 0.11 7.71
CA VAL A 189 -8.66 0.12 6.27
C VAL A 189 -9.76 -0.57 5.47
N TRP A 190 -10.17 -1.77 5.88
CA TRP A 190 -11.22 -2.51 5.19
C TRP A 190 -12.58 -1.83 5.27
N SER A 191 -12.92 -1.20 6.38
CA SER A 191 -14.16 -0.41 6.52
C SER A 191 -14.21 0.75 5.53
N ALA A 192 -13.11 1.46 5.34
CA ALA A 192 -13.02 2.53 4.34
C ALA A 192 -13.20 2.00 2.91
N ILE A 193 -12.58 0.86 2.59
CA ILE A 193 -12.67 0.22 1.26
C ILE A 193 -14.09 -0.28 0.98
N VAL A 194 -14.71 -0.96 1.92
CA VAL A 194 -16.09 -1.45 1.78
C VAL A 194 -17.04 -0.28 1.59
N SER A 195 -16.91 0.78 2.40
CA SER A 195 -17.71 2.00 2.26
C SER A 195 -17.56 2.65 0.88
N ALA A 196 -16.31 2.73 0.37
CA ALA A 196 -16.04 3.25 -0.96
C ALA A 196 -16.73 2.43 -2.06
N ASN A 197 -16.63 1.12 -1.97
CA ASN A 197 -17.25 0.22 -2.94
C ASN A 197 -18.78 0.30 -2.90
N LEU A 198 -19.38 0.32 -1.73
CA LEU A 198 -20.82 0.47 -1.57
C LEU A 198 -21.33 1.80 -2.15
N LEU A 199 -20.65 2.92 -1.87
CA LEU A 199 -20.98 4.23 -2.43
C LEU A 199 -20.83 4.25 -3.96
N THR A 200 -19.81 3.60 -4.49
CA THR A 200 -19.60 3.48 -5.94
C THR A 200 -20.72 2.67 -6.59
N MET A 201 -21.10 1.55 -6.00
CA MET A 201 -22.20 0.71 -6.48
C MET A 201 -23.54 1.46 -6.43
N ALA A 202 -23.83 2.16 -5.34
CA ALA A 202 -25.05 2.96 -5.21
C ALA A 202 -25.14 4.06 -6.28
N ARG A 203 -24.04 4.77 -6.55
CA ARG A 203 -23.99 5.79 -7.61
C ARG A 203 -24.26 5.20 -9.00
N VAL A 204 -23.68 4.04 -9.31
CA VAL A 204 -23.94 3.36 -10.59
C VAL A 204 -25.39 2.91 -10.71
N GLN A 205 -26.02 2.49 -9.61
CA GLN A 205 -27.40 2.06 -9.61
C GLN A 205 -28.37 3.24 -9.79
N LEU A 206 -28.12 4.35 -9.12
CA LEU A 206 -28.92 5.58 -9.25
C LEU A 206 -28.77 6.24 -10.63
N SER A 207 -27.63 6.13 -11.28
CA SER A 207 -27.41 6.70 -12.62
C SER A 207 -28.10 5.91 -13.75
N LYS A 208 -28.72 4.77 -13.46
CA LYS A 208 -29.49 3.96 -14.42
C LYS A 208 -31.00 4.18 -14.32
N GLN A 209 -31.44 4.93 -13.33
CA GLN A 209 -32.81 5.42 -13.17
C GLN A 209 -33.00 6.76 -13.86
#